data_a4289c10a8d5c7a0d4da30f428ad35ac
#
_entry.id   a4289c10a8d5c7a0d4da30f428ad35ac
#
_cell.length_a   1.000
_cell.length_b   1.000
_cell.length_c   1.000
_cell.angle_alpha   90.00
_cell.angle_beta   90.00
_cell.angle_gamma   90.00
#
_symmetry.space_group_name_H-M   'P 1'
#
loop_
_entity.id
_entity.type
_entity.pdbx_description
1 polymer ?
#
loop_
_entity_poly.entity_id
_entity_poly.type
_entity_poly.pdbx_seq_one_letter_code
_entity_poly.pdbx_strand_id
1 'polypeptide(L)'
;MADKESTCEAITSAFAGSTYPGDEFLIGSREGREPFDEIAPFRGRSNWKELDAEFLDEHAVALHFFSEGGLRFFLPAFLVADLRGELRVADPLFTLTDGFSDTAVEIRVKGREFLIKTGKSQFINPKRYGAITFFDYARYRLSVFTRDETSAIVAYLEFKRHSDDVQKLQKERTDTALDSFWRERAESAPEVKDLQSYLQEQAEYLRAVTAT
;
A
#
# COMPACT_ATOMS: atom_id res chain seq x y z
N MET A 1 -5.38 5.61 -23.65
CA MET A 1 -4.60 5.46 -22.43
C MET A 1 -4.62 6.78 -21.69
N ALA A 2 -4.86 6.76 -20.38
CA ALA A 2 -4.72 7.95 -19.57
C ALA A 2 -3.25 8.44 -19.65
N ASP A 3 -3.05 9.75 -19.82
CA ASP A 3 -1.71 10.33 -19.74
C ASP A 3 -1.33 10.61 -18.27
N LYS A 4 -0.11 11.02 -18.05
CA LYS A 4 0.44 11.28 -16.71
C LYS A 4 -0.38 12.34 -15.96
N GLU A 5 -0.72 13.42 -16.61
CA GLU A 5 -1.43 14.55 -15.97
C GLU A 5 -2.84 14.15 -15.56
N SER A 6 -3.60 13.52 -16.46
CA SER A 6 -4.95 13.02 -16.16
C SER A 6 -4.94 12.00 -15.04
N THR A 7 -3.89 11.17 -14.92
CA THR A 7 -3.74 10.21 -13.82
C THR A 7 -3.46 10.93 -12.49
N CYS A 8 -2.60 11.96 -12.48
CA CYS A 8 -2.37 12.80 -11.29
C CYS A 8 -3.65 13.50 -10.83
N GLU A 9 -4.44 14.04 -11.76
CA GLU A 9 -5.72 14.69 -11.46
C GLU A 9 -6.73 13.68 -10.88
N ALA A 10 -6.83 12.48 -11.45
CA ALA A 10 -7.70 11.43 -10.95
C ALA A 10 -7.35 11.04 -9.51
N ILE A 11 -6.06 10.85 -9.19
CA ILE A 11 -5.59 10.57 -7.83
C ILE A 11 -5.94 11.74 -6.90
N THR A 12 -5.62 12.96 -7.31
CA THR A 12 -5.84 14.15 -6.48
C THR A 12 -7.32 14.35 -6.17
N SER A 13 -8.19 14.09 -7.13
CA SER A 13 -9.65 14.17 -6.98
C SER A 13 -10.19 13.06 -6.08
N ALA A 14 -9.81 11.82 -6.34
CA ALA A 14 -10.32 10.66 -5.60
C ALA A 14 -9.96 10.73 -4.11
N PHE A 15 -8.75 11.18 -3.78
CA PHE A 15 -8.27 11.29 -2.41
C PHE A 15 -8.53 12.64 -1.74
N ALA A 16 -9.23 13.58 -2.40
CA ALA A 16 -9.51 14.91 -1.85
C ALA A 16 -10.31 14.87 -0.53
N GLY A 17 -11.15 13.87 -0.37
CA GLY A 17 -11.99 13.66 0.81
C GLY A 17 -11.36 12.74 1.88
N SER A 18 -10.12 12.25 1.69
CA SER A 18 -9.46 11.40 2.69
C SER A 18 -9.16 12.21 3.96
N THR A 19 -9.49 11.63 5.11
CA THR A 19 -9.30 12.29 6.40
C THR A 19 -8.05 11.78 7.08
N TYR A 20 -7.27 12.70 7.66
CA TYR A 20 -6.11 12.37 8.48
C TYR A 20 -6.56 11.52 9.69
N PRO A 21 -5.97 10.32 9.89
CA PRO A 21 -6.47 9.40 10.91
C PRO A 21 -6.14 9.81 12.35
N GLY A 22 -5.23 10.77 12.53
CA GLY A 22 -4.66 11.16 13.83
C GLY A 22 -3.33 10.47 14.12
N ASP A 23 -2.46 11.15 14.88
CA ASP A 23 -1.07 10.73 15.14
C ASP A 23 -0.97 9.34 15.75
N GLU A 24 -1.90 9.00 16.64
CA GLU A 24 -1.93 7.71 17.35
C GLU A 24 -2.29 6.53 16.46
N PHE A 25 -2.88 6.80 15.28
CA PHE A 25 -3.36 5.78 14.35
C PHE A 25 -2.51 5.64 13.09
N LEU A 26 -1.37 6.31 13.01
CA LEU A 26 -0.51 6.23 11.83
C LEU A 26 0.26 4.91 11.73
N ILE A 27 0.69 4.35 12.86
CA ILE A 27 1.59 3.20 12.91
C ILE A 27 0.80 1.90 12.76
N GLY A 28 1.14 1.13 11.75
CA GLY A 28 0.59 -0.19 11.50
C GLY A 28 1.35 -1.34 12.17
N SER A 29 2.66 -1.28 12.24
CA SER A 29 3.51 -2.24 12.92
C SER A 29 4.11 -1.63 14.18
N ARG A 30 4.27 -2.46 15.23
CA ARG A 30 4.89 -2.05 16.49
C ARG A 30 6.05 -2.96 16.88
N GLU A 31 6.55 -3.73 15.92
CA GLU A 31 7.67 -4.61 16.11
C GLU A 31 8.98 -3.85 15.93
N GLY A 32 9.76 -3.75 17.00
CA GLY A 32 11.02 -3.01 16.99
C GLY A 32 10.84 -1.49 17.09
N ARG A 33 11.90 -0.76 16.86
CA ARG A 33 11.97 0.72 16.96
C ARG A 33 11.72 1.41 15.61
N GLU A 34 12.13 0.78 14.53
CA GLU A 34 12.11 1.33 13.20
C GLU A 34 10.74 1.90 12.76
N PRO A 35 9.58 1.20 12.98
CA PRO A 35 8.28 1.75 12.62
C PRO A 35 7.97 3.08 13.31
N PHE A 36 8.43 3.27 14.54
CA PHE A 36 8.21 4.50 15.30
C PHE A 36 9.06 5.66 14.76
N ASP A 37 10.32 5.38 14.46
CA ASP A 37 11.26 6.38 13.92
C ASP A 37 10.82 6.83 12.52
N GLU A 38 10.39 5.90 11.64
CA GLU A 38 9.93 6.18 10.27
C GLU A 38 8.58 6.90 10.20
N ILE A 39 7.67 6.64 11.12
CA ILE A 39 6.34 7.25 11.12
C ILE A 39 6.30 8.58 11.89
N ALA A 40 7.23 8.81 12.82
CA ALA A 40 7.24 10.02 13.63
C ALA A 40 7.22 11.33 12.80
N PRO A 41 7.95 11.45 11.67
CA PRO A 41 7.96 12.66 10.83
C PRO A 41 6.60 13.00 10.18
N PHE A 42 5.70 12.03 10.06
CA PHE A 42 4.37 12.21 9.48
C PHE A 42 3.32 12.72 10.48
N ARG A 43 3.65 12.75 11.76
CA ARG A 43 2.73 13.24 12.80
C ARG A 43 2.42 14.72 12.61
N GLY A 44 1.14 15.08 12.79
CA GLY A 44 0.65 16.44 12.59
C GLY A 44 0.53 16.89 11.14
N ARG A 45 0.97 16.07 10.16
CA ARG A 45 0.87 16.42 8.74
C ARG A 45 -0.52 16.07 8.19
N SER A 46 -1.48 16.92 8.47
CA SER A 46 -2.89 16.72 8.12
C SER A 46 -3.26 17.07 6.67
N ASN A 47 -2.28 17.44 5.84
CA ASN A 47 -2.46 17.71 4.42
C ASN A 47 -1.37 17.00 3.61
N TRP A 48 -1.72 15.86 3.01
CA TRP A 48 -0.79 15.08 2.22
C TRP A 48 -0.26 15.81 0.96
N LYS A 49 -0.99 16.83 0.46
CA LYS A 49 -0.60 17.61 -0.73
C LYS A 49 0.59 18.55 -0.48
N GLU A 50 0.92 18.79 0.79
CA GLU A 50 2.04 19.64 1.20
C GLU A 50 3.36 18.87 1.36
N LEU A 51 3.34 17.53 1.19
CA LEU A 51 4.53 16.71 1.26
C LEU A 51 5.30 16.80 -0.06
N ASP A 52 6.53 17.25 0.00
CA ASP A 52 7.43 17.27 -1.17
C ASP A 52 8.16 15.93 -1.38
N ALA A 53 8.74 15.76 -2.55
CA ALA A 53 9.40 14.52 -2.94
C ALA A 53 10.67 14.23 -2.10
N GLU A 54 11.37 15.24 -1.63
CA GLU A 54 12.56 15.07 -0.78
C GLU A 54 12.16 14.44 0.54
N PHE A 55 11.12 14.95 1.19
CA PHE A 55 10.56 14.38 2.42
C PHE A 55 10.06 12.94 2.20
N LEU A 56 9.37 12.68 1.08
CA LEU A 56 8.85 11.35 0.78
C LEU A 56 9.97 10.32 0.54
N ASP A 57 11.06 10.72 -0.11
CA ASP A 57 12.23 9.87 -0.33
C ASP A 57 13.05 9.63 0.94
N GLU A 58 13.17 10.65 1.80
CA GLU A 58 13.82 10.50 3.12
C GLU A 58 13.11 9.47 3.99
N HIS A 59 11.79 9.36 3.82
CA HIS A 59 10.93 8.46 4.59
C HIS A 59 10.27 7.38 3.70
N ALA A 60 10.99 6.89 2.70
CA ALA A 60 10.48 5.92 1.73
C ALA A 60 9.92 4.64 2.37
N VAL A 61 10.53 4.19 3.46
CA VAL A 61 10.17 2.96 4.18
C VAL A 61 8.87 3.10 4.97
N ALA A 62 8.42 4.33 5.24
CA ALA A 62 7.17 4.60 5.96
C ALA A 62 5.95 3.92 5.31
N LEU A 63 5.95 3.76 3.97
CA LEU A 63 4.91 3.04 3.24
C LEU A 63 4.66 1.63 3.78
N HIS A 64 5.67 0.97 4.35
CA HIS A 64 5.55 -0.38 4.92
C HIS A 64 5.01 -0.37 6.36
N PHE A 65 5.19 0.74 7.06
CA PHE A 65 4.89 0.84 8.49
C PHE A 65 3.59 1.57 8.81
N PHE A 66 3.00 2.27 7.85
CA PHE A 66 1.69 2.88 8.04
C PHE A 66 0.63 1.84 8.41
N SER A 67 -0.29 2.23 9.28
CA SER A 67 -1.58 1.58 9.41
C SER A 67 -2.37 1.68 8.10
N GLU A 68 -3.45 0.96 7.98
CA GLU A 68 -4.33 1.04 6.83
C GLU A 68 -4.87 2.48 6.63
N GLY A 69 -5.23 3.16 7.73
CA GLY A 69 -5.66 4.58 7.69
C GLY A 69 -4.55 5.53 7.32
N GLY A 70 -3.34 5.32 7.86
CA GLY A 70 -2.14 6.09 7.51
C GLY A 70 -1.75 5.90 6.05
N LEU A 71 -1.73 4.65 5.57
CA LEU A 71 -1.46 4.33 4.17
C LEU A 71 -2.47 5.01 3.24
N ARG A 72 -3.79 4.87 3.52
CA ARG A 72 -4.83 5.51 2.71
C ARG A 72 -4.64 7.03 2.62
N PHE A 73 -4.27 7.67 3.73
CA PHE A 73 -4.13 9.12 3.77
C PHE A 73 -2.88 9.62 3.04
N PHE A 74 -1.72 8.96 3.21
CA PHE A 74 -0.45 9.45 2.66
C PHE A 74 -0.10 8.88 1.28
N LEU A 75 -0.65 7.74 0.87
CA LEU A 75 -0.35 7.12 -0.41
C LEU A 75 -0.47 8.07 -1.61
N PRO A 76 -1.52 8.93 -1.73
CA PRO A 76 -1.65 9.80 -2.90
C PRO A 76 -0.48 10.77 -3.08
N ALA A 77 0.21 11.22 -2.02
CA ALA A 77 1.41 12.02 -2.14
C ALA A 77 2.53 11.27 -2.87
N PHE A 78 2.77 10.02 -2.49
CA PHE A 78 3.76 9.17 -3.14
C PHE A 78 3.39 8.86 -4.60
N LEU A 79 2.11 8.57 -4.89
CA LEU A 79 1.66 8.27 -6.25
C LEU A 79 1.85 9.46 -7.19
N VAL A 80 1.50 10.66 -6.74
CA VAL A 80 1.63 11.89 -7.54
C VAL A 80 3.11 12.23 -7.76
N ALA A 81 3.95 12.14 -6.74
CA ALA A 81 5.38 12.40 -6.85
C ALA A 81 6.07 11.38 -7.78
N ASP A 82 5.71 10.08 -7.70
CA ASP A 82 6.22 9.04 -8.59
C ASP A 82 5.79 9.28 -10.05
N LEU A 83 4.52 9.59 -10.30
CA LEU A 83 4.07 9.93 -11.65
C LEU A 83 4.83 11.12 -12.24
N ARG A 84 5.17 12.12 -11.43
CA ARG A 84 5.96 13.26 -11.85
C ARG A 84 7.42 12.93 -12.12
N GLY A 85 7.88 11.76 -11.66
CA GLY A 85 9.28 11.35 -11.75
C GLY A 85 10.17 12.07 -10.73
N GLU A 86 9.61 12.47 -9.62
CA GLU A 86 10.28 13.24 -8.56
C GLU A 86 10.88 12.32 -7.49
N LEU A 87 10.41 11.07 -7.36
CA LEU A 87 10.92 10.10 -6.40
C LEU A 87 12.16 9.36 -6.93
N ARG A 88 13.10 9.07 -6.04
CA ARG A 88 14.35 8.35 -6.31
C ARG A 88 14.50 7.07 -5.50
N VAL A 89 13.89 7.01 -4.32
CA VAL A 89 14.04 5.94 -3.33
C VAL A 89 12.70 5.29 -3.03
N ALA A 90 11.66 6.11 -2.79
CA ALA A 90 10.34 5.60 -2.48
C ALA A 90 9.70 4.88 -3.67
N ASP A 91 9.20 3.67 -3.46
CA ASP A 91 8.56 2.83 -4.49
C ASP A 91 7.10 2.50 -4.14
N PRO A 92 6.17 3.41 -4.44
CA PRO A 92 4.74 3.14 -4.23
C PRO A 92 4.20 2.04 -5.15
N LEU A 93 4.82 1.83 -6.32
CA LEU A 93 4.45 0.73 -7.22
C LEU A 93 4.70 -0.62 -6.57
N PHE A 94 5.85 -0.80 -5.91
CA PHE A 94 6.15 -1.99 -5.11
C PHE A 94 5.11 -2.18 -4.00
N THR A 95 4.79 -1.13 -3.24
CA THR A 95 3.79 -1.19 -2.16
C THR A 95 2.42 -1.69 -2.64
N LEU A 96 2.01 -1.32 -3.85
CA LEU A 96 0.71 -1.70 -4.43
C LEU A 96 0.72 -3.06 -5.15
N THR A 97 1.89 -3.63 -5.41
CA THR A 97 2.02 -4.87 -6.20
C THR A 97 2.64 -6.03 -5.43
N ASP A 98 3.24 -5.75 -4.27
CA ASP A 98 3.85 -6.80 -3.44
C ASP A 98 2.81 -7.70 -2.76
N GLY A 99 3.17 -8.97 -2.61
CA GLY A 99 2.31 -10.00 -2.01
C GLY A 99 1.33 -10.68 -2.97
N PHE A 100 1.11 -10.16 -4.18
CA PHE A 100 0.19 -10.78 -5.14
C PHE A 100 0.83 -11.83 -6.06
N SER A 101 2.14 -11.84 -6.18
CA SER A 101 2.85 -12.82 -7.01
C SER A 101 3.19 -14.09 -6.23
N ASP A 102 2.98 -15.26 -6.85
CA ASP A 102 3.49 -16.54 -6.41
C ASP A 102 4.99 -16.63 -6.75
N THR A 103 5.83 -16.07 -5.89
CA THR A 103 7.27 -16.18 -6.06
C THR A 103 7.72 -17.56 -5.61
N ALA A 104 8.41 -18.28 -6.46
CA ALA A 104 9.05 -19.55 -6.10
C ALA A 104 10.49 -19.29 -5.65
N VAL A 105 10.89 -19.89 -4.55
CA VAL A 105 12.27 -19.85 -4.04
C VAL A 105 12.83 -21.27 -4.08
N GLU A 106 13.98 -21.42 -4.72
CA GLU A 106 14.73 -22.66 -4.68
C GLU A 106 15.48 -22.77 -3.35
N ILE A 107 15.18 -23.79 -2.60
CA ILE A 107 15.94 -24.14 -1.39
C ILE A 107 16.63 -25.47 -1.57
N ARG A 108 17.87 -25.58 -1.08
CA ARG A 108 18.63 -26.82 -1.10
C ARG A 108 18.73 -27.39 0.32
N VAL A 109 18.07 -28.56 0.53
CA VAL A 109 18.08 -29.25 1.81
C VAL A 109 18.67 -30.65 1.60
N LYS A 110 19.77 -30.96 2.31
CA LYS A 110 20.45 -32.26 2.23
C LYS A 110 20.76 -32.72 0.78
N GLY A 111 21.20 -31.79 -0.07
CA GLY A 111 21.54 -32.07 -1.47
C GLY A 111 20.37 -32.23 -2.43
N ARG A 112 19.14 -32.04 -1.97
CA ARG A 112 17.92 -32.03 -2.79
C ARG A 112 17.43 -30.58 -2.96
N GLU A 113 17.01 -30.24 -4.16
CA GLU A 113 16.42 -28.94 -4.48
C GLU A 113 14.91 -29.02 -4.33
N PHE A 114 14.33 -28.05 -3.64
CA PHE A 114 12.89 -27.91 -3.47
C PHE A 114 12.48 -26.52 -3.95
N LEU A 115 11.44 -26.47 -4.77
CA LEU A 115 10.79 -25.23 -5.14
C LEU A 115 9.69 -24.92 -4.15
N ILE A 116 9.86 -23.87 -3.36
CA ILE A 116 8.85 -23.40 -2.42
C ILE A 116 8.20 -22.15 -2.99
N LYS A 117 6.90 -22.19 -3.20
CA LYS A 117 6.14 -20.99 -3.54
C LYS A 117 5.97 -20.13 -2.29
N THR A 118 6.44 -18.89 -2.37
CA THR A 118 6.24 -17.86 -1.34
C THR A 118 5.07 -16.96 -1.73
N GLY A 119 4.67 -16.06 -0.85
CA GLY A 119 3.58 -15.11 -1.14
C GLY A 119 2.19 -15.64 -0.80
N LYS A 120 1.85 -16.89 -1.16
CA LYS A 120 0.54 -17.49 -0.82
C LYS A 120 0.57 -18.45 0.36
N SER A 121 1.72 -18.96 0.75
CA SER A 121 1.86 -19.99 1.80
C SER A 121 2.64 -19.54 3.02
N GLN A 122 3.20 -18.34 3.01
CA GLN A 122 3.96 -17.84 4.15
C GLN A 122 3.03 -17.30 5.22
N PHE A 123 3.21 -17.79 6.45
CA PHE A 123 2.44 -17.34 7.61
C PHE A 123 2.83 -15.91 7.99
N ILE A 124 1.83 -15.04 8.12
CA ILE A 124 1.96 -13.69 8.68
C ILE A 124 0.99 -13.50 9.83
N ASN A 125 1.12 -12.44 10.59
CA ASN A 125 0.40 -12.26 11.86
C ASN A 125 -1.13 -12.45 11.73
N PRO A 126 -1.67 -13.63 12.06
CA PRO A 126 -3.08 -13.91 11.93
C PRO A 126 -3.93 -13.22 12.99
N LYS A 127 -3.32 -12.78 14.10
CA LYS A 127 -4.03 -12.12 15.20
C LYS A 127 -4.51 -10.73 14.79
N ARG A 128 -3.75 -10.07 13.91
CA ARG A 128 -4.09 -8.72 13.45
C ARG A 128 -5.02 -8.74 12.25
N TYR A 129 -4.74 -9.59 11.27
CA TYR A 129 -5.38 -9.52 9.95
C TYR A 129 -6.22 -10.75 9.63
N GLY A 130 -6.17 -11.81 10.45
CA GLY A 130 -6.70 -13.10 10.05
C GLY A 130 -5.99 -13.70 8.83
N ALA A 131 -4.84 -13.13 8.47
CA ALA A 131 -4.08 -13.51 7.29
C ALA A 131 -3.16 -14.68 7.57
N ILE A 132 -3.04 -15.61 6.62
CA ILE A 132 -2.18 -16.79 6.70
C ILE A 132 -1.05 -16.71 5.67
N THR A 133 -1.18 -15.84 4.67
CA THR A 133 -0.24 -15.71 3.55
C THR A 133 0.06 -14.25 3.29
N PHE A 134 1.13 -13.95 2.56
CA PHE A 134 1.40 -12.60 2.09
C PHE A 134 0.29 -12.08 1.17
N PHE A 135 -0.33 -12.95 0.39
CA PHE A 135 -1.46 -12.59 -0.45
C PHE A 135 -2.66 -12.13 0.38
N ASP A 136 -3.00 -12.84 1.45
CA ASP A 136 -4.08 -12.44 2.36
C ASP A 136 -3.75 -11.11 3.06
N TYR A 137 -2.49 -10.95 3.48
CA TYR A 137 -2.04 -9.70 4.09
C TYR A 137 -2.16 -8.50 3.15
N ALA A 138 -1.70 -8.64 1.88
CA ALA A 138 -1.81 -7.58 0.89
C ALA A 138 -3.28 -7.21 0.63
N ARG A 139 -4.16 -8.20 0.46
CA ARG A 139 -5.60 -7.97 0.28
C ARG A 139 -6.22 -7.21 1.45
N TYR A 140 -5.93 -7.59 2.69
CA TYR A 140 -6.44 -6.89 3.86
C TYR A 140 -5.94 -5.46 3.91
N ARG A 141 -4.64 -5.28 3.79
CA ARG A 141 -4.02 -3.97 3.88
C ARG A 141 -4.50 -3.00 2.81
N LEU A 142 -4.65 -3.50 1.57
CA LEU A 142 -5.01 -2.70 0.41
C LEU A 142 -6.53 -2.63 0.17
N SER A 143 -7.34 -3.26 1.01
CA SER A 143 -8.81 -3.16 0.96
C SER A 143 -9.36 -1.87 1.58
N VAL A 144 -8.53 -1.00 2.10
CA VAL A 144 -8.90 0.23 2.81
C VAL A 144 -9.38 1.38 1.92
N PHE A 145 -9.28 1.23 0.61
CA PHE A 145 -9.63 2.28 -0.34
C PHE A 145 -11.10 2.23 -0.78
N THR A 146 -11.70 3.40 -0.99
CA THR A 146 -13.03 3.54 -1.59
C THR A 146 -13.00 3.16 -3.08
N ARG A 147 -14.18 3.11 -3.71
CA ARG A 147 -14.29 2.83 -5.15
C ARG A 147 -13.53 3.83 -6.01
N ASP A 148 -13.68 5.13 -5.74
CA ASP A 148 -13.01 6.18 -6.52
C ASP A 148 -11.49 6.13 -6.31
N GLU A 149 -11.04 5.95 -5.05
CA GLU A 149 -9.63 5.79 -4.72
C GLU A 149 -9.02 4.55 -5.39
N THR A 150 -9.74 3.42 -5.35
CA THR A 150 -9.30 2.18 -6.01
C THR A 150 -9.23 2.35 -7.53
N SER A 151 -10.21 3.04 -8.13
CA SER A 151 -10.20 3.32 -9.56
C SER A 151 -9.01 4.20 -9.96
N ALA A 152 -8.66 5.20 -9.15
CA ALA A 152 -7.49 6.03 -9.37
C ALA A 152 -6.17 5.24 -9.21
N ILE A 153 -6.10 4.30 -8.24
CA ILE A 153 -4.96 3.38 -8.10
C ILE A 153 -4.84 2.47 -9.33
N VAL A 154 -5.95 1.94 -9.85
CA VAL A 154 -5.94 1.13 -11.08
C VAL A 154 -5.41 1.96 -12.26
N ALA A 155 -5.84 3.21 -12.40
CA ALA A 155 -5.33 4.10 -13.45
C ALA A 155 -3.82 4.33 -13.33
N TYR A 156 -3.31 4.52 -12.10
CA TYR A 156 -1.87 4.60 -11.82
C TYR A 156 -1.13 3.32 -12.23
N LEU A 157 -1.61 2.15 -11.80
CA LEU A 157 -1.00 0.87 -12.13
C LEU A 157 -1.01 0.59 -13.65
N GLU A 158 -2.10 0.90 -14.35
CA GLU A 158 -2.19 0.78 -15.81
C GLU A 158 -1.23 1.76 -16.51
N PHE A 159 -1.03 2.97 -16.00
CA PHE A 159 -0.04 3.90 -16.52
C PHE A 159 1.38 3.33 -16.34
N LYS A 160 1.75 2.88 -15.14
CA LYS A 160 3.10 2.35 -14.82
C LYS A 160 3.43 1.08 -15.61
N ARG A 161 2.47 0.18 -15.82
CA ARG A 161 2.73 -1.06 -16.62
C ARG A 161 3.12 -0.75 -18.06
N HIS A 162 2.71 0.40 -18.62
CA HIS A 162 3.05 0.81 -19.97
C HIS A 162 4.24 1.79 -20.04
N SER A 163 4.72 2.27 -18.91
CA SER A 163 5.85 3.18 -18.85
C SER A 163 7.18 2.49 -19.19
N ASP A 164 8.05 3.18 -19.93
CA ASP A 164 9.36 2.64 -20.35
C ASP A 164 10.39 2.61 -19.21
N ASP A 165 10.21 3.43 -18.20
CA ASP A 165 11.06 3.51 -16.99
C ASP A 165 10.85 2.34 -16.02
N VAL A 166 9.79 1.55 -16.19
CA VAL A 166 9.49 0.40 -15.33
C VAL A 166 10.10 -0.88 -15.88
N GLN A 167 10.86 -1.58 -15.04
CA GLN A 167 11.51 -2.85 -15.41
C GLN A 167 10.49 -3.95 -15.71
N LYS A 168 10.87 -4.91 -16.56
CA LYS A 168 10.01 -6.02 -16.98
C LYS A 168 9.40 -6.79 -15.79
N LEU A 169 10.21 -7.14 -14.79
CA LEU A 169 9.73 -7.88 -13.61
C LEU A 169 8.67 -7.09 -12.84
N GLN A 170 8.83 -5.78 -12.74
CA GLN A 170 7.86 -4.91 -12.07
C GLN A 170 6.55 -4.83 -12.88
N LYS A 171 6.63 -4.81 -14.22
CA LYS A 171 5.44 -4.88 -15.09
C LYS A 171 4.68 -6.20 -14.90
N GLU A 172 5.38 -7.32 -14.83
CA GLU A 172 4.77 -8.65 -14.58
C GLU A 172 4.08 -8.72 -13.20
N ARG A 173 4.70 -8.12 -12.16
CA ARG A 173 4.06 -7.98 -10.83
C ARG A 173 2.83 -7.09 -10.88
N THR A 174 2.89 -5.99 -11.63
CA THR A 174 1.76 -5.08 -11.82
C THR A 174 0.60 -5.77 -12.51
N ASP A 175 0.86 -6.55 -13.58
CA ASP A 175 -0.17 -7.35 -14.25
C ASP A 175 -0.81 -8.34 -13.27
N THR A 176 0.01 -9.05 -12.50
CA THR A 176 -0.48 -10.01 -11.49
C THR A 176 -1.36 -9.35 -10.44
N ALA A 177 -0.96 -8.19 -9.92
CA ALA A 177 -1.73 -7.45 -8.92
C ALA A 177 -3.05 -6.90 -9.48
N LEU A 178 -3.02 -6.37 -10.72
CA LEU A 178 -4.20 -5.91 -11.43
C LEU A 178 -5.22 -7.04 -11.62
N ASP A 179 -4.77 -8.20 -12.10
CA ASP A 179 -5.65 -9.33 -12.45
C ASP A 179 -6.16 -10.08 -11.21
N SER A 180 -5.36 -10.17 -10.15
CA SER A 180 -5.72 -10.95 -8.95
C SER A 180 -6.46 -10.15 -7.87
N PHE A 181 -6.44 -8.81 -7.95
CA PHE A 181 -7.03 -7.98 -6.90
C PHE A 181 -7.61 -6.65 -7.40
N TRP A 182 -6.81 -5.77 -8.02
CA TRP A 182 -7.18 -4.37 -8.16
C TRP A 182 -8.39 -4.10 -9.05
N ARG A 183 -8.54 -4.83 -10.17
CA ARG A 183 -9.69 -4.66 -11.10
C ARG A 183 -10.99 -5.09 -10.44
N GLU A 184 -11.01 -6.28 -9.82
CA GLU A 184 -12.18 -6.74 -9.06
C GLU A 184 -12.48 -5.80 -7.89
N ARG A 185 -11.44 -5.32 -7.20
CA ARG A 185 -11.59 -4.40 -6.09
C ARG A 185 -12.19 -3.06 -6.51
N ALA A 186 -11.84 -2.52 -7.67
CA ALA A 186 -12.43 -1.28 -8.18
C ALA A 186 -13.95 -1.40 -8.40
N GLU A 187 -14.45 -2.61 -8.73
CA GLU A 187 -15.88 -2.87 -8.87
C GLU A 187 -16.58 -3.08 -7.52
N SER A 188 -15.91 -3.74 -6.57
CA SER A 188 -16.47 -4.21 -5.29
C SER A 188 -16.06 -3.38 -4.07
N ALA A 189 -15.28 -2.30 -4.25
CA ALA A 189 -14.80 -1.47 -3.14
C ALA A 189 -15.96 -0.81 -2.37
N PRO A 190 -15.80 -0.63 -1.04
CA PRO A 190 -16.84 -0.07 -0.20
C PRO A 190 -17.09 1.41 -0.51
N GLU A 191 -18.28 1.86 -0.18
CA GLU A 191 -18.60 3.27 -0.08
C GLU A 191 -17.91 3.88 1.16
N VAL A 192 -17.76 5.22 1.16
CA VAL A 192 -17.08 5.95 2.25
C VAL A 192 -17.64 5.62 3.63
N LYS A 193 -18.97 5.50 3.76
CA LYS A 193 -19.64 5.21 5.05
C LYS A 193 -19.25 3.84 5.63
N ASP A 194 -19.13 2.83 4.76
CA ASP A 194 -18.83 1.46 5.18
C ASP A 194 -17.34 1.35 5.54
N LEU A 195 -16.50 2.09 4.82
CA LEU A 195 -15.08 2.22 5.14
C LEU A 195 -14.83 2.91 6.48
N GLN A 196 -15.63 3.91 6.85
CA GLN A 196 -15.50 4.59 8.14
C GLN A 196 -15.70 3.63 9.30
N SER A 197 -16.68 2.73 9.22
CA SER A 197 -16.88 1.68 10.24
C SER A 197 -15.66 0.76 10.34
N TYR A 198 -15.12 0.33 9.21
CA TYR A 198 -13.91 -0.49 9.18
C TYR A 198 -12.70 0.21 9.79
N LEU A 199 -12.46 1.47 9.46
CA LEU A 199 -11.36 2.27 10.02
C LEU A 199 -11.52 2.50 11.51
N GLN A 200 -12.74 2.66 12.01
CA GLN A 200 -13.02 2.76 13.44
C GLN A 200 -12.67 1.46 14.18
N GLU A 201 -13.06 0.31 13.65
CA GLU A 201 -12.68 -1.00 14.20
C GLU A 201 -11.16 -1.18 14.24
N GLN A 202 -10.46 -0.77 13.18
CA GLN A 202 -8.99 -0.77 13.13
C GLN A 202 -8.38 0.12 14.21
N ALA A 203 -8.92 1.32 14.39
CA ALA A 203 -8.44 2.26 15.41
C ALA A 203 -8.64 1.70 16.82
N GLU A 204 -9.79 1.10 17.10
CA GLU A 204 -10.08 0.45 18.38
C GLU A 204 -9.12 -0.74 18.65
N TYR A 205 -8.85 -1.55 17.63
CA TYR A 205 -7.87 -2.63 17.72
C TYR A 205 -6.46 -2.09 18.05
N LEU A 206 -6.02 -1.04 17.36
CA LEU A 206 -4.71 -0.43 17.60
C LEU A 206 -4.59 0.16 19.02
N ARG A 207 -5.66 0.75 19.56
CA ARG A 207 -5.71 1.21 20.95
C ARG A 207 -5.57 0.06 21.95
N ALA A 208 -6.31 -1.01 21.73
CA ALA A 208 -6.29 -2.17 22.62
C ALA A 208 -4.89 -2.83 22.69
N VAL A 209 -4.19 -2.90 21.56
CA VAL A 209 -2.82 -3.44 21.49
C VAL A 209 -1.79 -2.50 22.11
N THR A 210 -2.10 -1.19 22.21
CA THR A 210 -1.19 -0.19 22.81
C THR A 210 -1.28 -0.14 24.33
N ALA A 211 -2.42 -0.57 24.89
CA ALA A 211 -2.68 -0.52 26.33
C ALA A 211 -2.08 -1.74 27.11
N THR A 212 -1.51 -2.69 26.39
CA THR A 212 -0.81 -3.86 26.92
C THR A 212 0.69 -3.75 26.78
#